data_808fa6f3b47d5e4623f63651f6ba3549
#
_entry.id   808fa6f3b47d5e4623f63651f6ba3549
#
_cell.length_a   1.000
_cell.length_b   1.000
_cell.length_c   1.000
_cell.angle_alpha   90.00
_cell.angle_beta   90.00
_cell.angle_gamma   90.00
#
_symmetry.space_group_name_H-M   'P 1'
#
loop_
_entity.id
_entity.type
_entity.pdbx_description
1 polymer ?
#
loop_
_entity_poly.entity_id
_entity_poly.type
_entity_poly.pdbx_seq_one_letter_code
_entity_poly.pdbx_strand_id
1 'polypeptide(L)'
;MSASERYTFREVTPAELPLLAEWQSRPHVRKWWDTAEPFTAQKLKDTRVKRWIVETTQRPFAYLQDYSVHGWADHHFFSLPKGSRGIDQYIGEADMTGKGHGPALIAQHLKALFEAGVPVVATDPHPDNTRAISAYKKAGFEVFGSSQATQWGLILPMKVSSSS
;
A
#
# COMPACT_ATOMS: atom_id res chain seq x y z
N MET A 1 6.90 5.99 -24.54
CA MET A 1 6.14 6.27 -23.32
C MET A 1 5.21 5.10 -23.01
N SER A 2 5.23 4.63 -21.83
CA SER A 2 4.33 3.57 -21.43
C SER A 2 2.95 4.13 -21.11
N ALA A 3 1.91 3.58 -21.76
CA ALA A 3 0.54 3.97 -21.46
C ALA A 3 0.12 3.59 -20.04
N SER A 4 0.92 2.75 -19.35
CA SER A 4 0.63 2.33 -17.97
C SER A 4 1.07 3.33 -16.92
N GLU A 5 1.84 4.35 -17.28
CA GLU A 5 2.32 5.34 -16.30
C GLU A 5 1.33 6.48 -16.16
N ARG A 6 0.22 6.20 -15.48
CA ARG A 6 -0.87 7.15 -15.26
C ARG A 6 -0.63 8.07 -14.08
N TYR A 7 0.26 7.69 -13.16
CA TYR A 7 0.42 8.37 -11.88
C TYR A 7 1.88 8.72 -11.63
N THR A 8 2.10 9.79 -10.87
CA THR A 8 3.40 10.12 -10.32
C THR A 8 3.43 9.66 -8.86
N PHE A 9 4.48 8.92 -8.49
CA PHE A 9 4.74 8.51 -7.12
C PHE A 9 5.88 9.37 -6.60
N ARG A 10 5.57 10.28 -5.67
CA ARG A 10 6.61 11.12 -5.10
C ARG A 10 6.80 10.81 -3.62
N GLU A 11 8.06 10.79 -3.19
CA GLU A 11 8.38 10.45 -1.80
C GLU A 11 7.72 11.43 -0.84
N VAL A 12 7.18 10.87 0.26
CA VAL A 12 6.61 11.67 1.34
C VAL A 12 7.74 12.40 2.07
N THR A 13 7.57 13.69 2.27
CA THR A 13 8.46 14.52 3.09
C THR A 13 7.63 15.14 4.21
N PRO A 14 8.26 15.77 5.23
CA PRO A 14 7.49 16.44 6.28
C PRO A 14 6.49 17.48 5.75
N ALA A 15 6.71 18.01 4.56
CA ALA A 15 5.77 18.97 3.94
C ALA A 15 4.39 18.34 3.67
N GLU A 16 4.31 17.01 3.52
CA GLU A 16 3.05 16.30 3.28
C GLU A 16 2.29 15.95 4.55
N LEU A 17 2.85 16.14 5.73
CA LEU A 17 2.19 15.76 6.97
C LEU A 17 0.79 16.37 7.13
N PRO A 18 0.55 17.66 6.80
CA PRO A 18 -0.81 18.21 6.85
C PRO A 18 -1.79 17.49 5.92
N LEU A 19 -1.36 17.16 4.70
CA LEU A 19 -2.21 16.43 3.75
C LEU A 19 -2.54 15.03 4.25
N LEU A 20 -1.56 14.32 4.78
CA LEU A 20 -1.78 12.97 5.33
C LEU A 20 -2.72 13.02 6.53
N ALA A 21 -2.59 14.02 7.40
CA ALA A 21 -3.49 14.19 8.55
C ALA A 21 -4.92 14.44 8.08
N GLU A 22 -5.10 15.26 7.05
CA GLU A 22 -6.40 15.53 6.47
C GLU A 22 -7.04 14.25 5.92
N TRP A 23 -6.29 13.50 5.12
CA TRP A 23 -6.78 12.24 4.55
C TRP A 23 -7.15 11.23 5.65
N GLN A 24 -6.31 11.10 6.68
CA GLN A 24 -6.56 10.17 7.78
C GLN A 24 -7.77 10.56 8.62
N SER A 25 -8.19 11.83 8.59
CA SER A 25 -9.39 12.28 9.29
C SER A 25 -10.69 11.91 8.57
N ARG A 26 -10.60 11.52 7.31
CA ARG A 26 -11.79 11.23 6.49
C ARG A 26 -12.38 9.86 6.82
N PRO A 27 -13.71 9.74 6.95
CA PRO A 27 -14.34 8.48 7.37
C PRO A 27 -13.96 7.26 6.53
N HIS A 28 -13.87 7.41 5.21
CA HIS A 28 -13.55 6.27 4.33
C HIS A 28 -12.11 5.77 4.49
N VAL A 29 -11.18 6.62 4.96
CA VAL A 29 -9.82 6.23 5.28
C VAL A 29 -9.75 5.65 6.70
N ARG A 30 -10.34 6.34 7.67
CA ARG A 30 -10.34 5.93 9.08
C ARG A 30 -10.93 4.55 9.30
N LYS A 31 -11.87 4.16 8.48
CA LYS A 31 -12.55 2.88 8.61
C LYS A 31 -11.55 1.70 8.55
N TRP A 32 -10.51 1.82 7.73
CA TRP A 32 -9.58 0.71 7.47
C TRP A 32 -8.13 1.02 7.85
N TRP A 33 -7.79 2.28 8.05
CA TRP A 33 -6.43 2.69 8.38
C TRP A 33 -6.36 3.10 9.85
N ASP A 34 -5.36 2.55 10.56
CA ASP A 34 -5.17 2.88 11.97
C ASP A 34 -4.75 4.34 12.12
N THR A 35 -5.62 5.14 12.74
CA THR A 35 -5.35 6.55 12.99
C THR A 35 -4.87 6.82 14.40
N ALA A 36 -4.74 5.77 15.24
CA ALA A 36 -4.17 5.92 16.56
C ALA A 36 -2.69 6.30 16.49
N GLU A 37 -2.03 6.01 15.36
CA GLU A 37 -0.65 6.37 15.13
C GLU A 37 -0.55 7.31 13.92
N PRO A 38 -0.70 8.62 14.11
CA PRO A 38 -0.59 9.56 13.00
C PRO A 38 0.84 9.60 12.44
N PHE A 39 0.97 9.99 11.19
CA PHE A 39 2.28 10.22 10.60
C PHE A 39 2.96 11.40 11.31
N THR A 40 4.23 11.23 11.63
CA THR A 40 5.06 12.25 12.26
C THR A 40 6.39 12.34 11.51
N ALA A 41 7.11 13.45 11.70
CA ALA A 41 8.45 13.59 11.12
C ALA A 41 9.37 12.45 11.58
N GLN A 42 9.24 12.01 12.82
CA GLN A 42 10.04 10.91 13.36
C GLN A 42 9.69 9.59 12.66
N LYS A 43 8.40 9.32 12.43
CA LYS A 43 7.97 8.10 11.74
C LYS A 43 8.49 8.05 10.31
N LEU A 44 8.58 9.18 9.64
CA LEU A 44 9.08 9.25 8.27
C LEU A 44 10.58 8.90 8.17
N LYS A 45 11.31 8.89 9.29
CA LYS A 45 12.73 8.52 9.30
C LYS A 45 12.96 7.02 9.31
N ASP A 46 11.91 6.22 9.48
CA ASP A 46 12.04 4.76 9.49
C ASP A 46 12.30 4.27 8.05
N THR A 47 13.54 3.92 7.78
CA THR A 47 14.00 3.52 6.44
C THR A 47 13.50 2.14 6.01
N ARG A 48 12.88 1.38 6.92
CA ARG A 48 12.29 0.09 6.56
C ARG A 48 11.06 0.25 5.68
N VAL A 49 10.44 1.44 5.72
CA VAL A 49 9.20 1.76 5.00
C VAL A 49 9.49 2.88 4.02
N LYS A 50 9.14 2.66 2.75
CA LYS A 50 9.14 3.72 1.73
C LYS A 50 7.71 4.21 1.56
N ARG A 51 7.53 5.53 1.53
CA ARG A 51 6.21 6.16 1.52
C ARG A 51 6.07 7.11 0.34
N TRP A 52 4.92 7.04 -0.31
CA TRP A 52 4.67 7.74 -1.57
C TRP A 52 3.34 8.47 -1.51
N ILE A 53 3.34 9.70 -2.03
CA ILE A 53 2.11 10.38 -2.42
C ILE A 53 1.88 10.03 -3.89
N VAL A 54 0.69 9.56 -4.21
CA VAL A 54 0.30 9.22 -5.58
C VAL A 54 -0.55 10.33 -6.13
N GLU A 55 -0.18 10.84 -7.30
CA GLU A 55 -0.89 11.96 -7.89
C GLU A 55 -1.14 11.77 -9.38
N THR A 56 -2.22 12.38 -9.85
CA THR A 56 -2.48 12.57 -11.28
C THR A 56 -1.76 13.83 -11.74
N THR A 57 -1.91 14.19 -13.00
CA THR A 57 -1.39 15.48 -13.51
C THR A 57 -2.07 16.69 -12.87
N GLN A 58 -3.20 16.48 -12.18
CA GLN A 58 -4.01 17.55 -11.62
C GLN A 58 -3.86 17.72 -10.11
N ARG A 59 -3.73 16.60 -9.37
CA ARG A 59 -3.67 16.68 -7.90
C ARG A 59 -3.18 15.38 -7.26
N PRO A 60 -2.66 15.46 -6.03
CA PRO A 60 -2.44 14.27 -5.22
C PRO A 60 -3.79 13.69 -4.77
N PHE A 61 -3.88 12.36 -4.65
CA PHE A 61 -5.16 11.73 -4.28
C PHE A 61 -5.03 10.47 -3.44
N ALA A 62 -3.83 9.88 -3.36
CA ALA A 62 -3.67 8.60 -2.68
C ALA A 62 -2.31 8.52 -1.99
N TYR A 63 -2.22 7.57 -1.07
CA TYR A 63 -1.01 7.22 -0.35
C TYR A 63 -0.71 5.75 -0.57
N LEU A 64 0.56 5.42 -0.75
CA LEU A 64 1.03 4.05 -0.81
C LEU A 64 2.34 3.94 -0.06
N GLN A 65 2.52 2.84 0.67
CA GLN A 65 3.80 2.52 1.28
C GLN A 65 4.21 1.10 0.90
N ASP A 66 5.52 0.88 0.78
CA ASP A 66 6.07 -0.45 0.65
C ASP A 66 7.19 -0.64 1.67
N TYR A 67 7.32 -1.86 2.18
CA TYR A 67 8.25 -2.15 3.26
C TYR A 67 8.87 -3.53 3.08
N SER A 68 10.09 -3.71 3.63
CA SER A 68 10.69 -5.04 3.66
C SER A 68 9.93 -5.92 4.64
N VAL A 69 9.47 -7.08 4.20
CA VAL A 69 8.80 -8.03 5.10
C VAL A 69 9.78 -8.63 6.13
N HIS A 70 11.07 -8.45 5.95
CA HIS A 70 12.10 -8.89 6.87
C HIS A 70 12.60 -7.77 7.79
N GLY A 71 11.97 -6.60 7.75
CA GLY A 71 12.31 -5.48 8.63
C GLY A 71 11.90 -5.70 10.09
N TRP A 72 11.02 -6.67 10.34
CA TRP A 72 10.55 -7.05 11.67
C TRP A 72 10.63 -8.57 11.81
N ALA A 73 11.35 -9.06 12.82
CA ALA A 73 11.60 -10.49 12.97
C ALA A 73 10.32 -11.31 13.18
N ASP A 74 9.29 -10.70 13.74
CA ASP A 74 8.01 -11.36 14.05
C ASP A 74 6.90 -11.01 13.04
N HIS A 75 7.25 -10.45 11.89
CA HIS A 75 6.25 -10.08 10.89
C HIS A 75 5.59 -11.33 10.29
N HIS A 76 4.28 -11.25 10.05
CA HIS A 76 3.52 -12.38 9.53
C HIS A 76 3.92 -12.78 8.09
N PHE A 77 4.65 -11.95 7.37
CA PHE A 77 5.20 -12.27 6.04
C PHE A 77 6.68 -12.62 6.05
N PHE A 78 7.27 -12.81 7.23
CA PHE A 78 8.72 -13.04 7.35
C PHE A 78 9.19 -14.28 6.58
N SER A 79 8.31 -15.27 6.39
CA SER A 79 8.66 -16.51 5.68
C SER A 79 8.75 -16.38 4.15
N LEU A 80 8.35 -15.24 3.59
CA LEU A 80 8.46 -15.00 2.16
C LEU A 80 9.93 -14.89 1.73
N PRO A 81 10.24 -15.10 0.44
CA PRO A 81 11.63 -15.05 -0.04
C PRO A 81 12.34 -13.75 0.31
N LYS A 82 13.66 -13.82 0.44
CA LYS A 82 14.50 -12.65 0.68
C LYS A 82 14.25 -11.59 -0.40
N GLY A 83 14.10 -10.36 0.03
CA GLY A 83 13.81 -9.23 -0.86
C GLY A 83 12.35 -8.97 -1.10
N SER A 84 11.45 -9.81 -0.54
CA SER A 84 10.00 -9.59 -0.66
C SER A 84 9.58 -8.33 0.08
N ARG A 85 8.57 -7.65 -0.45
CA ARG A 85 8.05 -6.42 0.14
C ARG A 85 6.54 -6.52 0.38
N GLY A 86 6.07 -5.81 1.39
CA GLY A 86 4.65 -5.63 1.63
C GLY A 86 4.21 -4.27 1.13
N ILE A 87 2.93 -4.12 0.80
CA ILE A 87 2.36 -2.83 0.43
C ILE A 87 1.06 -2.57 1.20
N ASP A 88 0.83 -1.30 1.48
CA ASP A 88 -0.44 -0.80 1.99
C ASP A 88 -0.76 0.49 1.23
N GLN A 89 -2.03 0.76 1.00
CA GLN A 89 -2.43 1.96 0.28
C GLN A 89 -3.84 2.40 0.67
N TYR A 90 -4.14 3.66 0.44
CA TYR A 90 -5.51 4.17 0.49
C TYR A 90 -5.68 5.31 -0.50
N ILE A 91 -6.92 5.52 -0.95
CA ILE A 91 -7.29 6.69 -1.75
C ILE A 91 -7.83 7.73 -0.77
N GLY A 92 -7.11 8.85 -0.64
CA GLY A 92 -7.48 9.92 0.30
C GLY A 92 -8.64 10.77 -0.17
N GLU A 93 -8.76 10.98 -1.49
CA GLU A 93 -9.84 11.81 -2.06
C GLU A 93 -11.06 10.94 -2.36
N ALA A 94 -12.14 11.18 -1.62
CA ALA A 94 -13.33 10.34 -1.68
C ALA A 94 -13.95 10.28 -3.08
N ASP A 95 -13.88 11.37 -3.83
CA ASP A 95 -14.45 11.44 -5.18
C ASP A 95 -13.66 10.62 -6.21
N MET A 96 -12.50 10.11 -5.84
CA MET A 96 -11.68 9.26 -6.70
C MET A 96 -11.78 7.76 -6.36
N THR A 97 -12.56 7.41 -5.34
CA THR A 97 -12.80 6.01 -5.00
C THR A 97 -13.80 5.38 -5.96
N GLY A 98 -13.69 4.07 -6.18
CA GLY A 98 -14.63 3.34 -7.02
C GLY A 98 -14.54 3.63 -8.51
N LYS A 99 -13.45 4.22 -8.98
CA LYS A 99 -13.26 4.62 -10.38
C LYS A 99 -12.09 3.90 -11.06
N GLY A 100 -11.60 2.82 -10.47
CA GLY A 100 -10.51 2.03 -11.05
C GLY A 100 -9.11 2.54 -10.74
N HIS A 101 -8.97 3.59 -9.96
CA HIS A 101 -7.64 4.12 -9.59
C HIS A 101 -6.88 3.17 -8.68
N GLY A 102 -7.55 2.51 -7.73
CA GLY A 102 -6.90 1.60 -6.81
C GLY A 102 -6.12 0.50 -7.52
N PRO A 103 -6.78 -0.33 -8.33
CA PRO A 103 -6.07 -1.38 -9.08
C PRO A 103 -4.98 -0.82 -9.99
N ALA A 104 -5.21 0.33 -10.63
CA ALA A 104 -4.26 0.90 -11.58
C ALA A 104 -2.99 1.40 -10.89
N LEU A 105 -3.12 2.11 -9.75
CA LEU A 105 -1.93 2.59 -9.03
C LEU A 105 -1.14 1.43 -8.42
N ILE A 106 -1.83 0.41 -7.91
CA ILE A 106 -1.18 -0.79 -7.38
C ILE A 106 -0.39 -1.49 -8.49
N ALA A 107 -1.01 -1.69 -9.65
CA ALA A 107 -0.34 -2.34 -10.79
C ALA A 107 0.89 -1.57 -11.26
N GLN A 108 0.82 -0.25 -11.29
CA GLN A 108 1.96 0.57 -11.68
C GLN A 108 3.11 0.43 -10.67
N HIS A 109 2.80 0.43 -9.37
CA HIS A 109 3.82 0.27 -8.35
C HIS A 109 4.43 -1.14 -8.36
N LEU A 110 3.61 -2.17 -8.55
CA LEU A 110 4.10 -3.54 -8.69
C LEU A 110 5.11 -3.67 -9.82
N LYS A 111 4.82 -3.06 -10.96
CA LYS A 111 5.75 -3.09 -12.09
C LYS A 111 7.12 -2.52 -11.70
N ALA A 112 7.13 -1.38 -11.01
CA ALA A 112 8.37 -0.77 -10.54
C ALA A 112 9.12 -1.67 -9.56
N LEU A 113 8.42 -2.31 -8.62
CA LEU A 113 9.03 -3.21 -7.65
C LEU A 113 9.63 -4.44 -8.34
N PHE A 114 8.90 -5.06 -9.25
CA PHE A 114 9.39 -6.24 -9.96
C PHE A 114 10.59 -5.90 -10.84
N GLU A 115 10.58 -4.76 -11.51
CA GLU A 115 11.72 -4.28 -12.30
C GLU A 115 12.95 -4.04 -11.42
N ALA A 116 12.75 -3.68 -10.16
CA ALA A 116 13.84 -3.51 -9.19
C ALA A 116 14.32 -4.83 -8.58
N GLY A 117 13.73 -5.98 -8.97
CA GLY A 117 14.17 -7.29 -8.51
C GLY A 117 13.40 -7.87 -7.34
N VAL A 118 12.31 -7.25 -6.90
CA VAL A 118 11.49 -7.79 -5.81
C VAL A 118 10.84 -9.10 -6.26
N PRO A 119 11.02 -10.22 -5.53
CA PRO A 119 10.48 -11.50 -5.99
C PRO A 119 8.99 -11.69 -5.70
N VAL A 120 8.52 -11.20 -4.53
CA VAL A 120 7.12 -11.35 -4.10
C VAL A 120 6.70 -10.06 -3.43
N VAL A 121 5.48 -9.63 -3.73
CA VAL A 121 4.84 -8.52 -3.02
C VAL A 121 3.61 -9.05 -2.31
N ALA A 122 3.48 -8.72 -1.02
CA ALA A 122 2.38 -9.16 -0.18
C ALA A 122 1.56 -7.96 0.28
N THR A 123 0.32 -8.23 0.65
CA THR A 123 -0.57 -7.24 1.25
C THR A 123 -1.53 -7.93 2.21
N ASP A 124 -2.12 -7.16 3.11
CA ASP A 124 -2.87 -7.70 4.22
C ASP A 124 -4.11 -6.88 4.57
N PRO A 125 -5.06 -6.73 3.62
CA PRO A 125 -6.28 -6.00 3.91
C PRO A 125 -7.09 -6.68 5.01
N HIS A 126 -7.89 -5.90 5.73
CA HIS A 126 -8.86 -6.47 6.64
C HIS A 126 -9.82 -7.35 5.82
N PRO A 127 -10.21 -8.55 6.31
CA PRO A 127 -11.06 -9.46 5.52
C PRO A 127 -12.42 -8.88 5.16
N ASP A 128 -12.90 -7.88 5.87
CA ASP A 128 -14.16 -7.19 5.56
C ASP A 128 -14.00 -6.04 4.57
N ASN A 129 -12.76 -5.67 4.23
CA ASN A 129 -12.51 -4.60 3.28
C ASN A 129 -12.60 -5.13 1.84
N THR A 130 -13.81 -5.37 1.38
CA THR A 130 -14.06 -6.00 0.09
C THR A 130 -13.56 -5.15 -1.08
N ARG A 131 -13.59 -3.83 -0.95
CA ARG A 131 -13.07 -2.92 -2.00
C ARG A 131 -11.57 -3.09 -2.17
N ALA A 132 -10.82 -3.11 -1.06
CA ALA A 132 -9.37 -3.29 -1.13
C ALA A 132 -9.02 -4.68 -1.66
N ILE A 133 -9.68 -5.73 -1.17
CA ILE A 133 -9.45 -7.10 -1.63
C ILE A 133 -9.69 -7.20 -3.14
N SER A 134 -10.77 -6.61 -3.64
CA SER A 134 -11.08 -6.58 -5.07
C SER A 134 -9.99 -5.85 -5.87
N ALA A 135 -9.52 -4.70 -5.36
CA ALA A 135 -8.47 -3.92 -6.02
C ALA A 135 -7.17 -4.73 -6.11
N TYR A 136 -6.78 -5.41 -5.03
CA TYR A 136 -5.58 -6.24 -5.05
C TYR A 136 -5.73 -7.41 -6.02
N LYS A 137 -6.89 -8.08 -6.03
CA LYS A 137 -7.13 -9.17 -6.97
C LYS A 137 -7.04 -8.70 -8.41
N LYS A 138 -7.60 -7.54 -8.73
CA LYS A 138 -7.51 -6.96 -10.07
C LYS A 138 -6.08 -6.65 -10.48
N ALA A 139 -5.22 -6.35 -9.52
CA ALA A 139 -3.80 -6.11 -9.77
C ALA A 139 -2.97 -7.39 -9.82
N GLY A 140 -3.59 -8.56 -9.61
CA GLY A 140 -2.92 -9.85 -9.73
C GLY A 140 -2.65 -10.59 -8.43
N PHE A 141 -3.01 -10.03 -7.28
CA PHE A 141 -2.80 -10.70 -5.99
C PHE A 141 -3.77 -11.87 -5.81
N GLU A 142 -3.29 -12.89 -5.09
CA GLU A 142 -4.09 -14.04 -4.70
C GLU A 142 -4.01 -14.23 -3.19
N VAL A 143 -5.12 -14.66 -2.59
CA VAL A 143 -5.15 -15.04 -1.18
C VAL A 143 -4.27 -16.27 -0.99
N PHE A 144 -3.40 -16.26 0.02
CA PHE A 144 -2.52 -17.42 0.27
C PHE A 144 -2.55 -17.90 1.73
N GLY A 145 -3.64 -17.65 2.42
CA GLY A 145 -3.83 -18.15 3.78
C GLY A 145 -5.15 -17.70 4.35
N SER A 146 -5.47 -18.21 5.54
CA SER A 146 -6.68 -17.80 6.26
C SER A 146 -6.50 -16.44 6.90
N SER A 147 -7.61 -15.76 7.17
CA SER A 147 -7.58 -14.54 7.99
C SER A 147 -6.91 -14.82 9.33
N GLN A 148 -6.10 -13.89 9.80
CA GLN A 148 -5.38 -14.07 11.06
C GLN A 148 -5.28 -12.76 11.82
N ALA A 149 -5.21 -12.86 13.14
CA ALA A 149 -4.97 -11.70 13.98
C ALA A 149 -3.47 -11.41 14.05
N THR A 150 -3.11 -10.15 13.91
CA THR A 150 -1.72 -9.69 14.01
C THR A 150 -1.67 -8.52 14.97
N GLN A 151 -0.47 -8.05 15.30
CA GLN A 151 -0.32 -6.84 16.12
C GLN A 151 -0.90 -5.60 15.43
N TRP A 152 -1.14 -5.66 14.12
CA TRP A 152 -1.75 -4.58 13.34
C TRP A 152 -3.24 -4.80 13.07
N GLY A 153 -3.85 -5.84 13.65
CA GLY A 153 -5.26 -6.16 13.49
C GLY A 153 -5.50 -7.44 12.72
N LEU A 154 -6.76 -7.67 12.39
CA LEU A 154 -7.17 -8.85 11.61
C LEU A 154 -6.87 -8.62 10.13
N ILE A 155 -6.18 -9.58 9.51
CA ILE A 155 -5.74 -9.44 8.12
C ILE A 155 -6.08 -10.67 7.29
N LEU A 156 -6.22 -10.46 5.98
CA LEU A 156 -6.32 -11.53 4.99
C LEU A 156 -5.02 -11.49 4.16
N PRO A 157 -4.17 -12.55 4.23
CA PRO A 157 -2.89 -12.50 3.52
C PRO A 157 -3.07 -12.71 2.02
N MET A 158 -2.49 -11.82 1.24
CA MET A 158 -2.51 -11.88 -0.22
C MET A 158 -1.10 -11.64 -0.77
N LYS A 159 -0.78 -12.24 -1.90
CA LYS A 159 0.53 -12.02 -2.53
C LYS A 159 0.46 -12.15 -4.04
N VAL A 160 1.48 -11.61 -4.69
CA VAL A 160 1.72 -11.77 -6.12
C VAL A 160 3.22 -11.91 -6.32
N SER A 161 3.61 -12.84 -7.19
CA SER A 161 5.03 -13.08 -7.51
C SER A 161 5.37 -12.43 -8.84
N SER A 162 6.65 -12.07 -8.99
CA SER A 162 7.11 -11.56 -10.28
C SER A 162 6.96 -12.65 -11.33
N SER A 163 6.44 -12.27 -12.49
CA SER A 163 6.45 -13.19 -13.64
C SER A 163 7.86 -13.18 -14.21
N SER A 164 8.44 -14.33 -14.27
CA SER A 164 9.77 -14.50 -14.87
C SER A 164 9.72 -14.49 -16.39
#